data_ce223d1a7d1d2fa006f0bb9b5f9214e2
#
_entry.id   ce223d1a7d1d2fa006f0bb9b5f9214e2
#
_cell.length_a   1.000
_cell.length_b   1.000
_cell.length_c   1.000
_cell.angle_alpha   90.00
_cell.angle_beta   90.00
_cell.angle_gamma   90.00
#
_symmetry.space_group_name_H-M   'P 1'
#
loop_
_entity.id
_entity.type
_entity.pdbx_description
1 polymer ?
#
loop_
_entity_poly.entity_id
_entity_poly.type
_entity_poly.pdbx_seq_one_letter_code
_entity_poly.pdbx_strand_id
1 'polypeptide(L)'
;MAARLPPGNQRHDGEYEDLLSLWSDLESALSVVLSAPLRVQDFPAKVRQVDRWLQDLVAHDIDAALYLMFQLASTSSVGYSASHALVCGTLCHIMAQELQLPPRERDSLVRAALTMNIAMTALQDVLAGQREKPTAAQQDAIRNHPQESQALLERLFITDNLWLDVVGQHHASISDRVPLASQEPHDRLTRILGTIDRYAAMISPRKSRAGRSATDSVRAIAGHEVDQRDEVSYTLVRSVGLCPPGTFVRLDN
;
A
#
# COMPACT_ATOMS: atom_id res chain seq x y z
N MET A 1 50.68 8.92 -6.27
CA MET A 1 49.69 9.63 -7.11
C MET A 1 48.31 9.19 -6.62
N ALA A 2 47.63 10.04 -5.86
CA ALA A 2 46.28 9.74 -5.36
C ALA A 2 45.27 10.12 -6.46
N ALA A 3 44.51 9.12 -6.94
CA ALA A 3 43.43 9.37 -7.90
C ALA A 3 42.32 10.19 -7.20
N ARG A 4 42.07 11.38 -7.71
CA ARG A 4 40.89 12.19 -7.31
C ARG A 4 39.63 11.48 -7.81
N LEU A 5 38.74 11.15 -6.91
CA LEU A 5 37.35 10.78 -7.24
C LEU A 5 36.70 11.96 -7.99
N PRO A 6 35.88 11.70 -9.01
CA PRO A 6 35.13 12.75 -9.68
C PRO A 6 34.15 13.42 -8.69
N PRO A 7 33.85 14.72 -8.87
CA PRO A 7 32.89 15.42 -7.99
C PRO A 7 31.53 14.74 -8.09
N GLY A 8 31.01 14.31 -6.93
CA GLY A 8 29.67 13.74 -6.80
C GLY A 8 28.62 14.70 -7.37
N ASN A 9 27.62 14.13 -7.98
CA ASN A 9 26.59 14.80 -8.77
C ASN A 9 25.61 15.54 -7.83
N GLN A 10 26.00 16.74 -7.41
CA GLN A 10 25.20 17.58 -6.47
C GLN A 10 23.77 17.88 -6.96
N ARG A 11 23.47 17.67 -8.26
CA ARG A 11 22.10 17.82 -8.78
C ARG A 11 21.20 16.67 -8.42
N HIS A 12 21.70 15.44 -8.36
CA HIS A 12 20.90 14.26 -7.97
C HIS A 12 20.53 14.25 -6.49
N ASP A 13 21.38 14.76 -5.61
CA ASP A 13 21.09 14.80 -4.18
C ASP A 13 19.94 15.76 -3.85
N GLY A 14 19.87 16.93 -4.51
CA GLY A 14 18.78 17.90 -4.35
C GLY A 14 17.43 17.37 -4.86
N GLU A 15 17.39 16.71 -6.01
CA GLU A 15 16.18 16.12 -6.57
C GLU A 15 15.63 14.99 -5.67
N TYR A 16 16.50 14.18 -5.06
CA TYR A 16 16.10 13.12 -4.14
C TYR A 16 15.53 13.68 -2.83
N GLU A 17 16.16 14.70 -2.25
CA GLU A 17 15.65 15.37 -1.05
C GLU A 17 14.28 16.02 -1.29
N ASP A 18 14.07 16.62 -2.47
CA ASP A 18 12.80 17.20 -2.88
C ASP A 18 11.71 16.11 -3.01
N LEU A 19 12.02 14.96 -3.63
CA LEU A 19 11.10 13.83 -3.74
C LEU A 19 10.75 13.24 -2.38
N LEU A 20 11.73 13.03 -1.50
CA LEU A 20 11.50 12.53 -0.15
C LEU A 20 10.57 13.45 0.64
N SER A 21 10.75 14.78 0.51
CA SER A 21 9.88 15.77 1.12
C SER A 21 8.45 15.66 0.60
N LEU A 22 8.26 15.56 -0.72
CA LEU A 22 6.94 15.43 -1.34
C LEU A 22 6.21 14.15 -0.88
N TRP A 23 6.91 13.03 -0.74
CA TRP A 23 6.35 11.79 -0.23
C TRP A 23 5.99 11.89 1.25
N SER A 24 6.81 12.55 2.07
CA SER A 24 6.53 12.82 3.48
C SER A 24 5.32 13.73 3.66
N ASP A 25 5.19 14.75 2.82
CA ASP A 25 4.04 15.66 2.82
C ASP A 25 2.75 14.93 2.40
N LEU A 26 2.82 14.04 1.40
CA LEU A 26 1.70 13.20 1.00
C LEU A 26 1.26 12.26 2.13
N GLU A 27 2.22 11.61 2.81
CA GLU A 27 1.93 10.75 3.96
C GLU A 27 1.27 11.55 5.10
N SER A 28 1.78 12.73 5.40
CA SER A 28 1.23 13.62 6.42
C SER A 28 -0.19 14.08 6.07
N ALA A 29 -0.43 14.45 4.80
CA ALA A 29 -1.76 14.82 4.32
C ALA A 29 -2.75 13.65 4.43
N LEU A 30 -2.32 12.44 4.06
CA LEU A 30 -3.14 11.23 4.19
C LEU A 30 -3.44 10.93 5.67
N SER A 31 -2.45 11.05 6.55
CA SER A 31 -2.63 10.86 7.99
C SER A 31 -3.69 11.79 8.58
N VAL A 32 -3.69 13.06 8.19
CA VAL A 32 -4.73 14.03 8.61
C VAL A 32 -6.12 13.60 8.14
N VAL A 33 -6.24 13.13 6.89
CA VAL A 33 -7.52 12.67 6.32
C VAL A 33 -8.04 11.41 7.04
N LEU A 34 -7.16 10.47 7.38
CA LEU A 34 -7.55 9.20 7.99
C LEU A 34 -7.78 9.29 9.51
N SER A 35 -7.08 10.18 10.22
CA SER A 35 -7.15 10.26 11.69
C SER A 35 -8.47 10.85 12.21
N ALA A 36 -9.11 11.74 11.46
CA ALA A 36 -10.35 12.40 11.87
C ALA A 36 -11.31 12.60 10.69
N PRO A 37 -11.74 11.53 9.99
CA PRO A 37 -12.42 11.63 8.70
C PRO A 37 -13.74 12.41 8.77
N LEU A 38 -14.48 12.34 9.88
CA LEU A 38 -15.73 13.07 10.09
C LEU A 38 -15.53 14.61 10.26
N ARG A 39 -14.29 15.06 10.47
CA ARG A 39 -13.94 16.49 10.57
C ARG A 39 -13.40 17.04 9.25
N VAL A 40 -13.14 16.18 8.28
CA VAL A 40 -12.62 16.59 6.96
C VAL A 40 -13.76 17.13 6.13
N GLN A 41 -13.66 18.41 5.74
CA GLN A 41 -14.60 19.00 4.81
C GLN A 41 -14.41 18.39 3.41
N ASP A 42 -15.51 17.97 2.78
CA ASP A 42 -15.51 17.30 1.47
C ASP A 42 -14.49 16.13 1.41
N PHE A 43 -14.69 15.16 2.32
CA PHE A 43 -13.84 13.98 2.41
C PHE A 43 -13.62 13.28 1.05
N PRO A 44 -14.65 13.08 0.19
CA PRO A 44 -14.45 12.48 -1.13
C PRO A 44 -13.46 13.25 -2.01
N ALA A 45 -13.53 14.59 -2.00
CA ALA A 45 -12.61 15.41 -2.78
C ALA A 45 -11.18 15.34 -2.22
N LYS A 46 -11.02 15.23 -0.89
CA LYS A 46 -9.69 15.11 -0.25
C LYS A 46 -9.03 13.78 -0.58
N VAL A 47 -9.77 12.66 -0.54
CA VAL A 47 -9.21 11.37 -0.96
C VAL A 47 -8.83 11.40 -2.45
N ARG A 48 -9.66 11.97 -3.32
CA ARG A 48 -9.30 12.15 -4.75
C ARG A 48 -8.08 13.06 -4.95
N GLN A 49 -7.86 14.03 -4.09
CA GLN A 49 -6.67 14.90 -4.15
C GLN A 49 -5.41 14.12 -3.78
N VAL A 50 -5.45 13.32 -2.70
CA VAL A 50 -4.36 12.43 -2.29
C VAL A 50 -4.06 11.40 -3.38
N ASP A 51 -5.08 10.77 -3.96
CA ASP A 51 -4.97 9.82 -5.06
C ASP A 51 -4.25 10.45 -6.28
N ARG A 52 -4.64 11.65 -6.73
CA ARG A 52 -3.96 12.34 -7.84
C ARG A 52 -2.51 12.68 -7.51
N TRP A 53 -2.25 13.18 -6.31
CA TRP A 53 -0.87 13.48 -5.88
C TRP A 53 0.01 12.21 -5.88
N LEU A 54 -0.52 11.10 -5.38
CA LEU A 54 0.15 9.80 -5.45
C LEU A 54 0.45 9.40 -6.91
N GLN A 55 -0.53 9.54 -7.81
CA GLN A 55 -0.35 9.22 -9.23
C GLN A 55 0.75 10.07 -9.86
N ASP A 56 0.79 11.38 -9.58
CA ASP A 56 1.80 12.28 -10.11
C ASP A 56 3.21 11.88 -9.64
N LEU A 57 3.37 11.53 -8.36
CA LEU A 57 4.66 11.08 -7.81
C LEU A 57 5.12 9.74 -8.41
N VAL A 58 4.22 8.77 -8.57
CA VAL A 58 4.54 7.47 -9.18
C VAL A 58 4.87 7.63 -10.67
N ALA A 59 4.14 8.50 -11.38
CA ALA A 59 4.38 8.74 -12.80
C ALA A 59 5.71 9.48 -13.07
N HIS A 60 6.21 10.24 -12.09
CA HIS A 60 7.48 10.96 -12.21
C HIS A 60 8.66 9.98 -12.24
N ASP A 61 8.72 9.03 -11.32
CA ASP A 61 9.76 8.00 -11.24
C ASP A 61 9.26 6.80 -10.43
N ILE A 62 9.00 5.68 -11.11
CA ILE A 62 8.46 4.47 -10.48
C ILE A 62 9.48 3.77 -9.57
N ASP A 63 10.77 3.81 -9.90
CA ASP A 63 11.83 3.20 -9.10
C ASP A 63 12.07 4.01 -7.83
N ALA A 64 12.07 5.34 -7.93
CA ALA A 64 12.11 6.22 -6.78
C ALA A 64 10.85 6.05 -5.89
N ALA A 65 9.66 5.94 -6.49
CA ALA A 65 8.42 5.68 -5.77
C ALA A 65 8.48 4.37 -4.97
N LEU A 66 8.94 3.27 -5.58
CA LEU A 66 9.13 1.99 -4.91
C LEU A 66 10.16 2.09 -3.77
N TYR A 67 11.30 2.73 -4.02
CA TYR A 67 12.34 2.93 -3.01
C TYR A 67 11.80 3.71 -1.80
N LEU A 68 11.17 4.86 -2.04
CA LEU A 68 10.66 5.73 -0.98
C LEU A 68 9.50 5.08 -0.22
N MET A 69 8.63 4.35 -0.91
CA MET A 69 7.59 3.54 -0.28
C MET A 69 8.18 2.53 0.73
N PHE A 70 9.25 1.80 0.37
CA PHE A 70 9.92 0.86 1.28
C PHE A 70 10.60 1.59 2.45
N GLN A 71 11.18 2.76 2.20
CA GLN A 71 11.76 3.59 3.26
C GLN A 71 10.67 4.05 4.25
N LEU A 72 9.56 4.60 3.76
CA LEU A 72 8.43 5.03 4.61
C LEU A 72 7.84 3.86 5.40
N ALA A 73 7.66 2.69 4.78
CA ALA A 73 7.19 1.49 5.47
C ALA A 73 8.07 1.11 6.68
N SER A 74 9.37 1.46 6.63
CA SER A 74 10.36 1.08 7.64
C SER A 74 10.63 2.18 8.67
N THR A 75 10.53 3.46 8.30
CA THR A 75 11.07 4.60 9.07
C THR A 75 10.06 5.69 9.38
N SER A 76 8.80 5.58 8.91
CA SER A 76 7.82 6.64 9.11
C SER A 76 7.61 6.98 10.59
N SER A 77 7.64 8.29 10.87
CA SER A 77 7.31 8.87 12.17
C SER A 77 5.86 9.37 12.26
N VAL A 78 5.13 9.39 11.13
CA VAL A 78 3.75 9.90 11.04
C VAL A 78 2.75 8.93 11.66
N GLY A 79 2.93 7.62 11.43
CA GLY A 79 2.09 6.57 11.96
C GLY A 79 2.03 5.36 11.02
N TYR A 80 1.83 4.18 11.58
CA TYR A 80 1.76 2.94 10.80
C TYR A 80 0.58 2.93 9.82
N SER A 81 -0.58 3.45 10.25
CA SER A 81 -1.81 3.42 9.45
C SER A 81 -1.70 4.21 8.15
N ALA A 82 -1.16 5.43 8.21
CA ALA A 82 -0.95 6.27 7.03
C ALA A 82 0.11 5.69 6.09
N SER A 83 1.24 5.26 6.65
CA SER A 83 2.31 4.61 5.90
C SER A 83 1.82 3.35 5.18
N HIS A 84 1.09 2.47 5.88
CA HIS A 84 0.52 1.26 5.30
C HIS A 84 -0.48 1.55 4.17
N ALA A 85 -1.37 2.53 4.37
CA ALA A 85 -2.33 2.94 3.35
C ALA A 85 -1.62 3.50 2.10
N LEU A 86 -0.57 4.30 2.30
CA LEU A 86 0.23 4.85 1.20
C LEU A 86 0.97 3.76 0.43
N VAL A 87 1.58 2.79 1.13
CA VAL A 87 2.21 1.61 0.52
C VAL A 87 1.20 0.83 -0.32
N CYS A 88 0.02 0.54 0.23
CA CYS A 88 -1.03 -0.18 -0.51
C CYS A 88 -1.52 0.62 -1.71
N GLY A 89 -1.75 1.93 -1.57
CA GLY A 89 -2.18 2.81 -2.66
C GLY A 89 -1.15 2.85 -3.81
N THR A 90 0.14 2.98 -3.48
CA THR A 90 1.25 2.97 -4.45
C THR A 90 1.29 1.66 -5.23
N LEU A 91 1.25 0.53 -4.53
CA LEU A 91 1.28 -0.78 -5.17
C LEU A 91 0.02 -1.05 -6.00
N CYS A 92 -1.16 -0.63 -5.53
CA CYS A 92 -2.40 -0.71 -6.30
C CYS A 92 -2.33 0.10 -7.58
N HIS A 93 -1.73 1.29 -7.54
CA HIS A 93 -1.57 2.14 -8.71
C HIS A 93 -0.63 1.50 -9.75
N ILE A 94 0.52 0.98 -9.31
CA ILE A 94 1.49 0.28 -10.17
C ILE A 94 0.86 -0.99 -10.76
N MET A 95 0.20 -1.81 -9.94
CA MET A 95 -0.46 -3.04 -10.37
C MET A 95 -1.60 -2.77 -11.35
N ALA A 96 -2.36 -1.70 -11.16
CA ALA A 96 -3.43 -1.32 -12.08
C ALA A 96 -2.91 -0.99 -13.47
N GLN A 97 -1.72 -0.40 -13.59
CA GLN A 97 -1.06 -0.14 -14.87
C GLN A 97 -0.57 -1.43 -15.52
N GLU A 98 0.12 -2.30 -14.77
CA GLU A 98 0.62 -3.58 -15.26
C GLU A 98 -0.50 -4.53 -15.74
N LEU A 99 -1.63 -4.54 -15.00
CA LEU A 99 -2.81 -5.33 -15.32
C LEU A 99 -3.73 -4.64 -16.34
N GLN A 100 -3.38 -3.44 -16.81
CA GLN A 100 -4.16 -2.64 -17.76
C GLN A 100 -5.63 -2.46 -17.33
N LEU A 101 -5.87 -2.21 -16.04
CA LEU A 101 -7.22 -2.01 -15.53
C LEU A 101 -7.86 -0.76 -16.14
N PRO A 102 -9.17 -0.79 -16.43
CA PRO A 102 -9.91 0.41 -16.83
C PRO A 102 -9.73 1.56 -15.84
N PRO A 103 -9.67 2.82 -16.30
CA PRO A 103 -9.42 3.97 -15.41
C PRO A 103 -10.35 4.03 -14.19
N ARG A 104 -11.63 3.69 -14.35
CA ARG A 104 -12.59 3.64 -13.24
C ARG A 104 -12.21 2.60 -12.19
N GLU A 105 -11.79 1.43 -12.61
CA GLU A 105 -11.39 0.35 -11.71
C GLU A 105 -10.08 0.69 -10.98
N ARG A 106 -9.09 1.25 -11.69
CA ARG A 106 -7.85 1.75 -11.10
C ARG A 106 -8.16 2.77 -10.00
N ASP A 107 -9.00 3.77 -10.29
CA ASP A 107 -9.35 4.83 -9.37
C ASP A 107 -10.06 4.28 -8.12
N SER A 108 -11.02 3.37 -8.29
CA SER A 108 -11.73 2.72 -7.18
C SER A 108 -10.78 1.85 -6.35
N LEU A 109 -9.86 1.11 -6.99
CA LEU A 109 -8.86 0.26 -6.31
C LEU A 109 -7.90 1.10 -5.45
N VAL A 110 -7.33 2.17 -6.00
CA VAL A 110 -6.38 3.02 -5.26
C VAL A 110 -7.06 3.70 -4.08
N ARG A 111 -8.28 4.25 -4.28
CA ARG A 111 -9.03 4.88 -3.20
C ARG A 111 -9.48 3.89 -2.14
N ALA A 112 -9.83 2.66 -2.52
CA ALA A 112 -10.08 1.58 -1.57
C ALA A 112 -8.83 1.26 -0.76
N ALA A 113 -7.66 1.13 -1.38
CA ALA A 113 -6.39 0.89 -0.69
C ALA A 113 -6.03 1.99 0.32
N LEU A 114 -6.27 3.26 -0.03
CA LEU A 114 -6.04 4.40 0.85
C LEU A 114 -6.99 4.44 2.06
N THR A 115 -8.16 3.80 1.99
CA THR A 115 -9.23 3.96 2.99
C THR A 115 -9.76 2.66 3.60
N MET A 116 -9.26 1.48 3.18
CA MET A 116 -9.78 0.18 3.64
C MET A 116 -9.77 0.00 5.16
N ASN A 117 -8.81 0.62 5.86
CA ASN A 117 -8.62 0.53 7.30
C ASN A 117 -9.15 1.76 8.08
N ILE A 118 -9.94 2.63 7.46
CA ILE A 118 -10.32 3.93 8.03
C ILE A 118 -11.07 3.82 9.36
N ALA A 119 -11.84 2.75 9.57
CA ALA A 119 -12.54 2.51 10.82
C ALA A 119 -11.61 2.07 11.96
N MET A 120 -10.41 1.58 11.64
CA MET A 120 -9.44 1.11 12.64
C MET A 120 -8.12 1.87 12.63
N THR A 121 -8.04 3.07 12.04
CA THR A 121 -6.80 3.86 11.91
C THR A 121 -6.05 3.96 13.25
N ALA A 122 -6.68 4.47 14.30
CA ALA A 122 -6.05 4.60 15.62
C ALA A 122 -5.68 3.24 16.24
N LEU A 123 -6.52 2.21 16.07
CA LEU A 123 -6.23 0.86 16.56
C LEU A 123 -5.03 0.26 15.82
N GLN A 124 -4.91 0.49 14.52
CA GLN A 124 -3.81 -0.02 13.71
C GLN A 124 -2.46 0.53 14.18
N ASP A 125 -2.41 1.82 14.55
CA ASP A 125 -1.23 2.46 15.14
C ASP A 125 -0.89 1.89 16.53
N VAL A 126 -1.91 1.67 17.37
CA VAL A 126 -1.73 1.00 18.67
C VAL A 126 -1.18 -0.41 18.49
N LEU A 127 -1.75 -1.21 17.58
CA LEU A 127 -1.32 -2.58 17.29
C LEU A 127 0.12 -2.64 16.74
N ALA A 128 0.53 -1.66 15.95
CA ALA A 128 1.90 -1.57 15.46
C ALA A 128 2.91 -1.28 16.59
N GLY A 129 2.47 -0.50 17.60
CA GLY A 129 3.28 -0.10 18.77
C GLY A 129 3.26 -1.10 19.93
N GLN A 130 2.41 -2.13 19.95
CA GLN A 130 2.34 -3.08 21.06
C GLN A 130 3.16 -4.35 20.80
N ARG A 131 3.68 -4.96 21.88
CA ARG A 131 4.40 -6.26 21.83
C ARG A 131 3.48 -7.45 22.09
N GLU A 132 2.45 -7.22 22.88
CA GLU A 132 1.49 -8.21 23.33
C GLU A 132 0.58 -8.61 22.16
N LYS A 133 0.04 -9.82 22.22
CA LYS A 133 -0.99 -10.26 21.29
C LYS A 133 -2.24 -9.38 21.42
N PRO A 134 -2.99 -9.15 20.33
CA PRO A 134 -4.24 -8.41 20.39
C PRO A 134 -5.21 -9.02 21.41
N THR A 135 -5.85 -8.17 22.21
CA THR A 135 -6.95 -8.55 23.12
C THR A 135 -8.14 -9.04 22.33
N ALA A 136 -9.11 -9.70 22.99
CA ALA A 136 -10.35 -10.15 22.34
C ALA A 136 -11.10 -8.97 21.67
N ALA A 137 -11.22 -7.84 22.35
CA ALA A 137 -11.85 -6.63 21.79
C ALA A 137 -11.11 -6.10 20.56
N GLN A 138 -9.76 -6.09 20.58
CA GLN A 138 -8.96 -5.70 19.42
C GLN A 138 -9.13 -6.69 18.26
N GLN A 139 -9.21 -7.99 18.54
CA GLN A 139 -9.47 -9.02 17.53
C GLN A 139 -10.84 -8.86 16.88
N ASP A 140 -11.87 -8.53 17.68
CA ASP A 140 -13.20 -8.25 17.18
C ASP A 140 -13.22 -7.01 16.28
N ALA A 141 -12.56 -5.92 16.68
CA ALA A 141 -12.41 -4.72 15.85
C ALA A 141 -11.64 -5.01 14.56
N ILE A 142 -10.55 -5.80 14.62
CA ILE A 142 -9.82 -6.25 13.42
C ILE A 142 -10.73 -7.07 12.49
N ARG A 143 -11.59 -7.92 13.02
CA ARG A 143 -12.49 -8.76 12.22
C ARG A 143 -13.57 -7.94 11.52
N ASN A 144 -14.09 -6.92 12.19
CA ASN A 144 -15.24 -6.14 11.72
C ASN A 144 -14.86 -4.91 10.90
N HIS A 145 -13.56 -4.50 10.91
CA HIS A 145 -13.17 -3.23 10.30
C HIS A 145 -13.50 -3.09 8.81
N PRO A 146 -13.57 -4.15 7.97
CA PRO A 146 -13.94 -3.95 6.57
C PRO A 146 -15.36 -3.38 6.43
N GLN A 147 -16.32 -3.98 7.11
CA GLN A 147 -17.72 -3.56 7.10
C GLN A 147 -17.90 -2.20 7.81
N GLU A 148 -17.18 -1.98 8.91
CA GLU A 148 -17.20 -0.69 9.62
C GLU A 148 -16.58 0.43 8.78
N SER A 149 -15.51 0.13 8.01
CA SER A 149 -14.89 1.07 7.08
C SER A 149 -15.83 1.41 5.92
N GLN A 150 -16.49 0.43 5.33
CA GLN A 150 -17.51 0.64 4.30
C GLN A 150 -18.63 1.54 4.82
N ALA A 151 -19.22 1.20 5.97
CA ALA A 151 -20.29 2.00 6.57
C ALA A 151 -19.85 3.42 6.92
N LEU A 152 -18.59 3.61 7.36
CA LEU A 152 -18.04 4.94 7.61
C LEU A 152 -17.88 5.74 6.30
N LEU A 153 -17.41 5.12 5.23
CA LEU A 153 -17.26 5.75 3.91
C LEU A 153 -18.61 6.18 3.32
N GLU A 154 -19.67 5.37 3.50
CA GLU A 154 -21.04 5.75 3.11
C GLU A 154 -21.50 7.00 3.87
N ARG A 155 -21.25 7.08 5.17
CA ARG A 155 -21.53 8.26 6.00
C ARG A 155 -20.70 9.48 5.59
N LEU A 156 -19.56 9.29 4.97
CA LEU A 156 -18.68 10.33 4.41
C LEU A 156 -19.04 10.68 2.95
N PHE A 157 -20.22 10.25 2.49
CA PHE A 157 -20.79 10.54 1.17
C PHE A 157 -19.97 9.98 0.00
N ILE A 158 -19.27 8.85 0.20
CA ILE A 158 -18.74 8.08 -0.92
C ILE A 158 -19.90 7.41 -1.65
N THR A 159 -19.99 7.62 -2.97
CA THR A 159 -21.06 7.10 -3.84
C THR A 159 -20.53 6.14 -4.90
N ASP A 160 -19.24 5.85 -4.91
CA ASP A 160 -18.62 4.86 -5.78
C ASP A 160 -18.81 3.46 -5.16
N ASN A 161 -19.80 2.73 -5.65
CA ASN A 161 -20.13 1.39 -5.14
C ASN A 161 -18.94 0.43 -5.26
N LEU A 162 -18.16 0.53 -6.36
CA LEU A 162 -17.01 -0.35 -6.55
C LEU A 162 -15.94 -0.11 -5.47
N TRP A 163 -15.66 1.15 -5.13
CA TRP A 163 -14.77 1.50 -4.02
C TRP A 163 -15.31 0.96 -2.68
N LEU A 164 -16.60 1.17 -2.38
CA LEU A 164 -17.25 0.70 -1.15
C LEU A 164 -17.21 -0.82 -1.01
N ASP A 165 -17.55 -1.54 -2.08
CA ASP A 165 -17.59 -3.00 -2.09
C ASP A 165 -16.19 -3.60 -1.88
N VAL A 166 -15.18 -3.04 -2.54
CA VAL A 166 -13.78 -3.47 -2.38
C VAL A 166 -13.30 -3.23 -0.94
N VAL A 167 -13.63 -2.10 -0.32
CA VAL A 167 -13.31 -1.84 1.10
C VAL A 167 -14.02 -2.84 2.01
N GLY A 168 -15.31 -3.09 1.80
CA GLY A 168 -16.08 -4.02 2.63
C GLY A 168 -15.62 -5.48 2.52
N GLN A 169 -14.94 -5.83 1.43
CA GLN A 169 -14.61 -7.22 1.09
C GLN A 169 -13.12 -7.52 0.97
N HIS A 170 -12.20 -6.59 1.26
CA HIS A 170 -10.77 -6.76 0.99
C HIS A 170 -10.10 -7.95 1.70
N HIS A 171 -10.76 -8.55 2.70
CA HIS A 171 -10.35 -9.82 3.32
C HIS A 171 -11.15 -11.03 2.85
N ALA A 172 -12.07 -10.88 1.89
CA ALA A 172 -12.81 -12.00 1.34
C ALA A 172 -11.87 -12.93 0.55
N SER A 173 -12.13 -14.23 0.64
CA SER A 173 -11.40 -15.24 -0.13
C SER A 173 -12.00 -15.33 -1.53
N ILE A 174 -11.37 -14.69 -2.50
CA ILE A 174 -11.72 -14.80 -3.91
C ILE A 174 -10.89 -15.90 -4.56
N SER A 175 -11.53 -16.73 -5.41
CA SER A 175 -10.85 -17.84 -6.09
C SER A 175 -9.72 -17.34 -6.99
N ASP A 176 -8.55 -17.93 -6.85
CA ASP A 176 -7.37 -17.69 -7.70
C ASP A 176 -7.39 -18.53 -9.00
N ARG A 177 -8.31 -19.49 -9.10
CA ARG A 177 -8.48 -20.37 -10.26
C ARG A 177 -9.15 -19.71 -11.46
N VAL A 178 -9.84 -18.59 -11.24
CA VAL A 178 -10.51 -17.83 -12.28
C VAL A 178 -9.58 -16.71 -12.74
N PRO A 179 -9.28 -16.59 -14.06
CA PRO A 179 -8.47 -15.48 -14.58
C PRO A 179 -9.07 -14.12 -14.18
N LEU A 180 -8.25 -13.14 -13.86
CA LEU A 180 -8.70 -11.80 -13.46
C LEU A 180 -9.63 -11.15 -14.49
N ALA A 181 -9.30 -11.30 -15.76
CA ALA A 181 -10.11 -10.75 -16.86
C ALA A 181 -11.54 -11.32 -16.94
N SER A 182 -11.76 -12.51 -16.35
CA SER A 182 -13.07 -13.19 -16.33
C SER A 182 -13.83 -12.98 -15.04
N GLN A 183 -13.24 -12.29 -14.05
CA GLN A 183 -13.89 -11.97 -12.78
C GLN A 183 -14.71 -10.68 -12.91
N GLU A 184 -15.76 -10.57 -12.12
CA GLU A 184 -16.47 -9.29 -11.95
C GLU A 184 -15.54 -8.22 -11.39
N PRO A 185 -15.75 -6.93 -11.70
CA PRO A 185 -14.87 -5.86 -11.27
C PRO A 185 -14.58 -5.86 -9.76
N HIS A 186 -15.59 -6.04 -8.92
CA HIS A 186 -15.41 -6.03 -7.46
C HIS A 186 -14.58 -7.22 -6.98
N ASP A 187 -14.75 -8.41 -7.54
CA ASP A 187 -13.99 -9.62 -7.17
C ASP A 187 -12.51 -9.48 -7.53
N ARG A 188 -12.21 -9.06 -8.78
CA ARG A 188 -10.81 -8.87 -9.18
C ARG A 188 -10.10 -7.79 -8.39
N LEU A 189 -10.76 -6.66 -8.09
CA LEU A 189 -10.16 -5.59 -7.28
C LEU A 189 -9.98 -6.03 -5.81
N THR A 190 -10.94 -6.74 -5.24
CA THR A 190 -10.84 -7.34 -3.89
C THR A 190 -9.64 -8.29 -3.81
N ARG A 191 -9.45 -9.15 -4.80
CA ARG A 191 -8.31 -10.08 -4.87
C ARG A 191 -6.98 -9.34 -4.98
N ILE A 192 -6.90 -8.31 -5.82
CA ILE A 192 -5.71 -7.47 -5.97
C ILE A 192 -5.40 -6.78 -4.64
N LEU A 193 -6.36 -6.07 -4.06
CA LEU A 193 -6.16 -5.34 -2.81
C LEU A 193 -5.78 -6.26 -1.65
N GLY A 194 -6.48 -7.39 -1.49
CA GLY A 194 -6.17 -8.35 -0.42
C GLY A 194 -4.77 -8.97 -0.54
N THR A 195 -4.25 -9.14 -1.75
CA THR A 195 -2.87 -9.61 -1.97
C THR A 195 -1.85 -8.51 -1.62
N ILE A 196 -2.11 -7.27 -2.03
CA ILE A 196 -1.27 -6.12 -1.72
C ILE A 196 -1.27 -5.83 -0.21
N ASP A 197 -2.43 -5.86 0.46
CA ASP A 197 -2.54 -5.66 1.91
C ASP A 197 -1.68 -6.67 2.68
N ARG A 198 -1.77 -7.96 2.33
CA ARG A 198 -0.92 -9.00 2.95
C ARG A 198 0.56 -8.73 2.72
N TYR A 199 0.96 -8.34 1.50
CA TYR A 199 2.35 -8.00 1.19
C TYR A 199 2.83 -6.80 1.99
N ALA A 200 2.09 -5.69 1.97
CA ALA A 200 2.39 -4.47 2.72
C ALA A 200 2.50 -4.75 4.23
N ALA A 201 1.59 -5.55 4.77
CA ALA A 201 1.65 -5.96 6.17
C ALA A 201 2.89 -6.80 6.50
N MET A 202 3.43 -7.60 5.58
CA MET A 202 4.65 -8.39 5.81
C MET A 202 5.92 -7.55 5.80
N ILE A 203 6.05 -6.59 4.88
CA ILE A 203 7.24 -5.73 4.77
C ILE A 203 7.30 -4.68 5.87
N SER A 204 6.17 -4.22 6.39
CA SER A 204 6.10 -3.18 7.41
C SER A 204 6.46 -3.74 8.80
N PRO A 205 7.48 -3.18 9.48
CA PRO A 205 7.85 -3.62 10.83
C PRO A 205 6.76 -3.22 11.84
N ARG A 206 6.62 -4.02 12.88
CA ARG A 206 5.81 -3.72 14.06
C ARG A 206 6.66 -3.99 15.31
N LYS A 207 6.31 -3.41 16.43
CA LYS A 207 7.06 -3.63 17.68
C LYS A 207 7.09 -5.11 18.10
N SER A 208 6.08 -5.88 17.70
CA SER A 208 5.98 -7.33 17.95
C SER A 208 6.79 -8.18 16.96
N ARG A 209 7.22 -7.64 15.80
CA ARG A 209 7.99 -8.35 14.78
C ARG A 209 8.76 -7.40 13.86
N ALA A 210 9.94 -7.79 13.44
CA ALA A 210 10.64 -7.12 12.34
C ALA A 210 9.84 -7.27 11.03
N GLY A 211 9.96 -6.29 10.14
CA GLY A 211 9.49 -6.42 8.76
C GLY A 211 10.25 -7.56 8.06
N ARG A 212 9.59 -8.30 7.20
CA ARG A 212 10.25 -9.27 6.32
C ARG A 212 10.94 -8.55 5.18
N SER A 213 11.98 -9.16 4.64
CA SER A 213 12.54 -8.67 3.38
C SER A 213 11.48 -8.73 2.26
N ALA A 214 11.60 -7.84 1.27
CA ALA A 214 10.71 -7.88 0.11
C ALA A 214 10.77 -9.25 -0.59
N THR A 215 11.96 -9.82 -0.73
CA THR A 215 12.18 -11.17 -1.30
C THR A 215 11.42 -12.25 -0.53
N ASP A 216 11.51 -12.27 0.82
CA ASP A 216 10.80 -13.27 1.63
C ASP A 216 9.28 -13.06 1.62
N SER A 217 8.84 -11.81 1.54
CA SER A 217 7.42 -11.46 1.43
C SER A 217 6.83 -11.89 0.10
N VAL A 218 7.56 -11.67 -1.00
CA VAL A 218 7.21 -12.15 -2.33
C VAL A 218 7.12 -13.68 -2.37
N ARG A 219 8.10 -14.39 -1.82
CA ARG A 219 8.08 -15.87 -1.74
C ARG A 219 6.89 -16.38 -0.93
N ALA A 220 6.56 -15.70 0.16
CA ALA A 220 5.42 -16.08 1.00
C ALA A 220 4.07 -15.90 0.29
N ILE A 221 3.94 -14.92 -0.61
CA ILE A 221 2.71 -14.68 -1.40
C ILE A 221 2.64 -15.62 -2.60
N ALA A 222 3.75 -15.84 -3.30
CA ALA A 222 3.79 -16.69 -4.49
C ALA A 222 3.50 -18.18 -4.19
N GLY A 223 3.53 -18.60 -2.90
CA GLY A 223 3.33 -20.00 -2.51
C GLY A 223 4.51 -20.90 -2.89
N HIS A 224 4.46 -22.17 -2.42
CA HIS A 224 5.51 -23.16 -2.70
C HIS A 224 5.27 -23.98 -3.99
N GLU A 225 4.11 -23.86 -4.62
CA GLU A 225 3.75 -24.63 -5.82
C GLU A 225 3.97 -23.80 -7.08
N VAL A 226 4.99 -24.18 -7.83
CA VAL A 226 5.44 -23.54 -9.07
C VAL A 226 4.39 -23.64 -10.20
N ASP A 227 3.42 -24.55 -10.11
CA ASP A 227 2.46 -24.88 -11.16
C ASP A 227 1.13 -24.08 -11.10
N GLN A 228 0.84 -23.36 -10.01
CA GLN A 228 -0.33 -22.49 -9.89
C GLN A 228 0.10 -21.08 -9.51
N ARG A 229 0.71 -20.35 -10.44
CA ARG A 229 1.06 -18.95 -10.24
C ARG A 229 -0.20 -18.12 -10.27
N ASP A 230 -0.65 -17.70 -9.09
CA ASP A 230 -1.68 -16.68 -8.98
C ASP A 230 -1.26 -15.42 -9.78
N GLU A 231 -2.12 -15.01 -10.72
CA GLU A 231 -1.86 -13.91 -11.66
C GLU A 231 -1.53 -12.59 -10.92
N VAL A 232 -2.23 -12.33 -9.79
CA VAL A 232 -2.00 -11.14 -8.97
C VAL A 232 -0.63 -11.21 -8.30
N SER A 233 -0.31 -12.33 -7.66
CA SER A 233 0.98 -12.55 -7.01
C SER A 233 2.13 -12.48 -8.00
N TYR A 234 1.96 -13.06 -9.20
CA TYR A 234 2.97 -13.00 -10.26
C TYR A 234 3.20 -11.56 -10.74
N THR A 235 2.14 -10.80 -10.95
CA THR A 235 2.25 -9.40 -11.38
C THR A 235 2.89 -8.55 -10.30
N LEU A 236 2.53 -8.75 -9.02
CA LEU A 236 3.15 -8.05 -7.89
C LEU A 236 4.67 -8.31 -7.85
N VAL A 237 5.08 -9.57 -8.01
CA VAL A 237 6.51 -9.95 -8.07
C VAL A 237 7.24 -9.25 -9.22
N ARG A 238 6.61 -9.17 -10.38
CA ARG A 238 7.19 -8.47 -11.55
C ARG A 238 7.32 -6.97 -11.30
N SER A 239 6.31 -6.34 -10.71
CA SER A 239 6.28 -4.90 -10.47
C SER A 239 7.27 -4.45 -9.41
N VAL A 240 7.39 -5.21 -8.31
CA VAL A 240 8.26 -4.86 -7.18
C VAL A 240 9.69 -5.39 -7.39
N GLY A 241 9.83 -6.49 -8.11
CA GLY A 241 11.10 -7.23 -8.24
C GLY A 241 11.41 -8.12 -7.03
N LEU A 242 12.32 -9.07 -7.22
CA LEU A 242 12.87 -9.89 -6.12
C LEU A 242 13.82 -9.09 -5.23
N CYS A 243 14.47 -8.11 -5.80
CA CYS A 243 15.38 -7.17 -5.13
C CYS A 243 14.91 -5.75 -5.45
N PRO A 244 13.91 -5.21 -4.73
CA PRO A 244 13.41 -3.88 -5.01
C PRO A 244 14.48 -2.81 -4.82
N PRO A 245 14.27 -1.60 -5.38
CA PRO A 245 15.17 -0.49 -5.22
C PRO A 245 15.57 -0.27 -3.75
N GLY A 246 16.86 -0.05 -3.48
CA GLY A 246 17.40 0.06 -2.12
C GLY A 246 17.77 -1.25 -1.43
N THR A 247 17.62 -2.41 -2.11
CA THR A 247 18.08 -3.70 -1.58
C THR A 247 19.60 -3.78 -1.61
N PHE A 248 20.23 -4.08 -0.45
CA PHE A 248 21.66 -4.37 -0.37
C PHE A 248 21.93 -5.83 -0.71
N VAL A 249 22.88 -6.08 -1.60
CA VAL A 249 23.37 -7.41 -1.93
C VAL A 249 24.81 -7.57 -1.45
N ARG A 250 25.14 -8.74 -0.90
CA ARG A 250 26.51 -9.10 -0.54
C ARG A 250 27.16 -9.77 -1.75
N LEU A 251 28.25 -9.20 -2.23
CA LEU A 251 29.09 -9.84 -3.22
C LEU A 251 30.12 -10.69 -2.50
N ASP A 252 30.07 -12.01 -2.68
CA ASP A 252 31.14 -12.91 -2.26
C ASP A 252 32.23 -12.85 -3.32
N ASN A 253 33.46 -12.49 -2.90
CA ASN A 253 34.66 -12.50 -3.74
C ASN A 253 35.22 -13.89 -3.88
#